data_c0926c7fa352dcdccf9c31cccbe4f3dd
#
_entry.id   c0926c7fa352dcdccf9c31cccbe4f3dd
#
_cell.length_a   1.000
_cell.length_b   1.000
_cell.length_c   1.000
_cell.angle_alpha   90.00
_cell.angle_beta   90.00
_cell.angle_gamma   90.00
#
_symmetry.space_group_name_H-M   'P 1'
#
loop_
_entity.id
_entity.type
_entity.pdbx_description
1 polymer ?
#
loop_
_entity_poly.entity_id
_entity_poly.type
_entity_poly.pdbx_seq_one_letter_code
_entity_poly.pdbx_strand_id
1 'polypeptide(L)'
;EVTKKIKFSHNPFSMPQGDLKKIDFNNPLNIKAYQYDIVCNGVELSSGAIRNHIPELMYKLFSIAGYNKNHVDEKFSGMINALSYGAPPHGGIAPGIDRIVMLLANEKNIREVTMFPMNQNAQDLMMRAPSNVSSDQLKELNLSIIKKK
;
A
#
# COMPACT_ATOMS: atom_id res chain seq x y z
N GLU A 1 -17.55 4.70 -9.30
CA GLU A 1 -18.98 4.42 -9.58
C GLU A 1 -19.26 4.00 -11.05
N VAL A 2 -18.42 4.37 -12.00
CA VAL A 2 -18.64 4.09 -13.42
C VAL A 2 -18.67 2.59 -13.77
N THR A 3 -17.95 1.74 -13.03
CA THR A 3 -17.86 0.31 -13.36
C THR A 3 -18.67 -0.60 -12.44
N LYS A 4 -19.23 -0.10 -11.33
CA LYS A 4 -19.89 -0.88 -10.25
C LYS A 4 -19.05 -2.05 -9.72
N LYS A 5 -17.74 -2.07 -9.98
CA LYS A 5 -16.83 -3.11 -9.50
C LYS A 5 -16.21 -2.67 -8.17
N ILE A 6 -16.14 -3.60 -7.22
CA ILE A 6 -15.43 -3.38 -5.97
C ILE A 6 -13.93 -3.30 -6.26
N LYS A 7 -13.27 -2.29 -5.72
CA LYS A 7 -11.83 -2.11 -5.76
C LYS A 7 -11.32 -1.88 -4.35
N PHE A 8 -10.16 -2.40 -4.04
CA PHE A 8 -9.48 -2.05 -2.80
C PHE A 8 -8.73 -0.73 -2.95
N SER A 9 -8.80 0.13 -1.93
CA SER A 9 -7.89 1.28 -1.78
C SER A 9 -6.50 0.81 -1.39
N HIS A 10 -6.45 -0.22 -0.53
CA HIS A 10 -5.25 -0.92 -0.08
C HIS A 10 -5.46 -2.42 -0.21
N ASN A 11 -4.39 -3.18 -0.39
CA ASN A 11 -4.48 -4.63 -0.41
C ASN A 11 -5.06 -5.17 0.91
N PRO A 12 -5.86 -6.25 0.88
CA PRO A 12 -6.59 -6.75 2.05
C PRO A 12 -5.70 -7.57 2.99
N PHE A 13 -4.61 -6.96 3.48
CA PHE A 13 -3.66 -7.60 4.39
C PHE A 13 -4.05 -7.51 5.86
N SER A 14 -5.12 -6.79 6.17
CA SER A 14 -5.63 -6.66 7.53
C SER A 14 -6.57 -7.81 7.89
N MET A 15 -6.52 -8.25 9.15
CA MET A 15 -7.40 -9.29 9.67
C MET A 15 -8.83 -8.77 9.77
N PRO A 16 -9.82 -9.45 9.19
CA PRO A 16 -11.24 -9.14 9.41
C PRO A 16 -11.62 -9.31 10.87
N GLN A 17 -12.58 -8.49 11.33
CA GLN A 17 -13.12 -8.56 12.68
C GLN A 17 -14.18 -9.65 12.81
N GLY A 18 -14.32 -10.18 14.03
CA GLY A 18 -15.35 -11.14 14.40
C GLY A 18 -15.01 -12.59 14.11
N ASP A 19 -16.05 -13.43 14.02
CA ASP A 19 -15.90 -14.84 13.72
C ASP A 19 -15.63 -15.06 12.24
N LEU A 20 -14.41 -15.50 11.91
CA LEU A 20 -13.95 -15.71 10.54
C LEU A 20 -14.82 -16.70 9.74
N LYS A 21 -15.52 -17.61 10.44
CA LYS A 21 -16.44 -18.58 9.81
C LYS A 21 -17.77 -17.96 9.39
N LYS A 22 -18.10 -16.78 9.93
CA LYS A 22 -19.36 -16.07 9.71
C LYS A 22 -19.21 -14.83 8.84
N ILE A 23 -18.05 -14.62 8.21
CA ILE A 23 -17.84 -13.51 7.29
C ILE A 23 -18.77 -13.64 6.10
N ASP A 24 -19.61 -12.63 5.89
CA ASP A 24 -20.49 -12.55 4.73
C ASP A 24 -19.76 -11.94 3.52
N PHE A 25 -19.18 -12.80 2.69
CA PHE A 25 -18.50 -12.40 1.46
C PHE A 25 -19.45 -11.88 0.35
N ASN A 26 -20.78 -12.08 0.51
CA ASN A 26 -21.76 -11.54 -0.43
C ASN A 26 -22.01 -10.04 -0.20
N ASN A 27 -21.75 -9.55 1.04
CA ASN A 27 -21.86 -8.15 1.42
C ASN A 27 -20.49 -7.60 1.88
N PRO A 28 -19.50 -7.54 1.02
CA PRO A 28 -18.11 -7.27 1.40
C PRO A 28 -17.89 -5.87 1.98
N LEU A 29 -18.74 -4.90 1.66
CA LEU A 29 -18.66 -3.54 2.23
C LEU A 29 -18.97 -3.49 3.72
N ASN A 30 -19.61 -4.53 4.29
CA ASN A 30 -19.87 -4.66 5.71
C ASN A 30 -18.75 -5.35 6.49
N ILE A 31 -17.72 -5.88 5.80
CA ILE A 31 -16.59 -6.54 6.44
C ILE A 31 -15.68 -5.46 7.04
N LYS A 32 -15.61 -5.44 8.38
CA LYS A 32 -14.68 -4.59 9.12
C LYS A 32 -13.34 -5.30 9.32
N ALA A 33 -12.25 -4.55 9.40
CA ALA A 33 -10.93 -5.07 9.68
C ALA A 33 -10.29 -4.39 10.89
N TYR A 34 -9.27 -5.02 11.49
CA TYR A 34 -8.47 -4.41 12.55
C TYR A 34 -7.38 -3.53 11.94
N GLN A 35 -7.71 -2.27 11.75
CA GLN A 35 -6.79 -1.22 11.31
C GLN A 35 -6.77 -0.09 12.35
N TYR A 36 -5.64 0.58 12.46
CA TYR A 36 -5.45 1.67 13.40
C TYR A 36 -4.42 2.67 12.91
N ASP A 37 -4.64 3.94 13.26
CA ASP A 37 -3.72 5.03 12.97
C ASP A 37 -3.41 5.79 14.28
N ILE A 38 -2.21 6.35 14.36
CA ILE A 38 -1.85 7.33 15.38
C ILE A 38 -1.93 8.70 14.73
N VAL A 39 -2.78 9.56 15.31
CA VAL A 39 -2.99 10.93 14.84
C VAL A 39 -2.60 11.92 15.93
N CYS A 40 -1.82 12.92 15.58
CA CYS A 40 -1.46 14.02 16.46
C CYS A 40 -1.66 15.35 15.75
N ASN A 41 -2.39 16.28 16.40
CA ASN A 41 -2.71 17.60 15.85
C ASN A 41 -3.30 17.59 14.42
N GLY A 42 -4.11 16.57 14.12
CA GLY A 42 -4.71 16.38 12.79
C GLY A 42 -3.76 15.77 11.73
N VAL A 43 -2.54 15.41 12.11
CA VAL A 43 -1.57 14.74 11.25
C VAL A 43 -1.51 13.27 11.59
N GLU A 44 -1.75 12.39 10.61
CA GLU A 44 -1.52 10.95 10.75
C GLU A 44 -0.02 10.69 10.83
N LEU A 45 0.44 10.22 11.99
CA LEU A 45 1.85 9.93 12.23
C LEU A 45 2.23 8.50 11.88
N SER A 46 1.28 7.59 11.98
CA SER A 46 1.54 6.18 11.81
C SER A 46 0.28 5.44 11.46
N SER A 47 0.39 4.42 10.63
CA SER A 47 -0.69 3.52 10.26
C SER A 47 -0.29 2.07 10.51
N GLY A 48 -1.25 1.24 10.88
CA GLY A 48 -1.01 -0.16 11.19
C GLY A 48 -2.24 -1.03 11.11
N ALA A 49 -2.02 -2.34 11.30
CA ALA A 49 -3.10 -3.32 11.34
C ALA A 49 -2.69 -4.58 12.09
N ILE A 50 -3.67 -5.31 12.61
CA ILE A 50 -3.52 -6.74 12.87
C ILE A 50 -3.53 -7.43 11.51
N ARG A 51 -2.52 -8.23 11.21
CA ARG A 51 -2.30 -8.79 9.89
C ARG A 51 -3.11 -10.06 9.67
N ASN A 52 -3.63 -10.21 8.45
CA ASN A 52 -4.19 -11.48 8.03
C ASN A 52 -3.03 -12.45 7.74
N HIS A 53 -2.89 -13.45 8.59
CA HIS A 53 -1.84 -14.47 8.52
C HIS A 53 -2.34 -15.82 8.00
N ILE A 54 -3.59 -15.88 7.52
CA ILE A 54 -4.26 -17.09 7.06
C ILE A 54 -4.33 -17.08 5.53
N PRO A 55 -3.57 -17.94 4.82
CA PRO A 55 -3.51 -17.96 3.35
C PRO A 55 -4.88 -18.12 2.68
N GLU A 56 -5.73 -19.04 3.16
CA GLU A 56 -7.04 -19.30 2.59
C GLU A 56 -7.96 -18.07 2.69
N LEU A 57 -7.89 -17.36 3.81
CA LEU A 57 -8.64 -16.12 4.01
C LEU A 57 -8.10 -15.02 3.10
N MET A 58 -6.78 -14.97 2.88
CA MET A 58 -6.16 -14.00 1.97
C MET A 58 -6.71 -14.17 0.55
N TYR A 59 -6.73 -15.39 0.03
CA TYR A 59 -7.30 -15.66 -1.30
C TYR A 59 -8.77 -15.24 -1.42
N LYS A 60 -9.58 -15.55 -0.38
CA LYS A 60 -10.99 -15.14 -0.35
C LYS A 60 -11.16 -13.63 -0.36
N LEU A 61 -10.37 -12.90 0.41
CA LEU A 61 -10.44 -11.44 0.43
C LEU A 61 -10.02 -10.83 -0.90
N PHE A 62 -8.95 -11.31 -1.52
CA PHE A 62 -8.54 -10.86 -2.85
C PHE A 62 -9.59 -11.14 -3.92
N SER A 63 -10.33 -12.25 -3.81
CA SER A 63 -11.39 -12.59 -4.77
C SER A 63 -12.54 -11.58 -4.80
N ILE A 64 -12.78 -10.84 -3.72
CA ILE A 64 -13.78 -9.75 -3.67
C ILE A 64 -13.49 -8.67 -4.73
N ALA A 65 -12.22 -8.37 -4.98
CA ALA A 65 -11.81 -7.42 -6.01
C ALA A 65 -11.59 -8.07 -7.39
N GLY A 66 -11.94 -9.36 -7.53
CA GLY A 66 -11.82 -10.11 -8.79
C GLY A 66 -10.45 -10.70 -9.07
N TYR A 67 -9.54 -10.72 -8.08
CA TYR A 67 -8.25 -11.38 -8.22
C TYR A 67 -8.38 -12.87 -7.92
N ASN A 68 -8.00 -13.71 -8.87
CA ASN A 68 -7.97 -15.16 -8.67
C ASN A 68 -6.70 -15.61 -7.93
N LYS A 69 -6.69 -16.88 -7.52
CA LYS A 69 -5.58 -17.49 -6.79
C LYS A 69 -4.25 -17.34 -7.54
N ASN A 70 -4.21 -17.59 -8.84
CA ASN A 70 -2.99 -17.53 -9.65
C ASN A 70 -2.39 -16.12 -9.65
N HIS A 71 -3.23 -15.07 -9.72
CA HIS A 71 -2.76 -13.70 -9.65
C HIS A 71 -2.12 -13.38 -8.29
N VAL A 72 -2.74 -13.85 -7.20
CA VAL A 72 -2.19 -13.65 -5.85
C VAL A 72 -0.87 -14.42 -5.68
N ASP A 73 -0.79 -15.66 -6.15
CA ASP A 73 0.42 -16.46 -6.12
C ASP A 73 1.55 -15.83 -6.94
N GLU A 74 1.24 -15.25 -8.11
CA GLU A 74 2.24 -14.56 -8.94
C GLU A 74 2.81 -13.31 -8.25
N LYS A 75 1.96 -12.51 -7.63
CA LYS A 75 2.36 -11.21 -7.07
C LYS A 75 2.86 -11.28 -5.64
N PHE A 76 2.38 -12.25 -4.86
CA PHE A 76 2.61 -12.35 -3.41
C PHE A 76 3.11 -13.72 -2.98
N SER A 77 3.72 -14.50 -3.90
CA SER A 77 4.20 -15.88 -3.64
C SER A 77 5.07 -15.99 -2.39
N GLY A 78 6.03 -15.09 -2.21
CA GLY A 78 6.93 -15.11 -1.05
C GLY A 78 6.18 -14.97 0.28
N MET A 79 5.23 -14.03 0.34
CA MET A 79 4.40 -13.82 1.53
C MET A 79 3.48 -15.02 1.79
N ILE A 80 2.77 -15.50 0.78
CA ILE A 80 1.84 -16.64 0.91
C ILE A 80 2.61 -17.90 1.34
N ASN A 81 3.76 -18.15 0.76
CA ASN A 81 4.62 -19.27 1.17
C ASN A 81 5.03 -19.16 2.63
N ALA A 82 5.53 -18.00 3.06
CA ALA A 82 5.90 -17.77 4.45
C ALA A 82 4.73 -18.01 5.42
N LEU A 83 3.54 -17.49 5.11
CA LEU A 83 2.35 -17.69 5.93
C LEU A 83 1.90 -19.14 5.98
N SER A 84 2.13 -19.91 4.91
CA SER A 84 1.76 -21.33 4.83
C SER A 84 2.56 -22.22 5.78
N TYR A 85 3.70 -21.75 6.30
CA TYR A 85 4.45 -22.44 7.35
C TYR A 85 3.92 -22.20 8.77
N GLY A 86 2.78 -21.52 8.92
CA GLY A 86 2.13 -21.33 10.20
C GLY A 86 2.59 -20.06 10.93
N ALA A 87 2.50 -18.92 10.28
CA ALA A 87 2.79 -17.64 10.93
C ALA A 87 1.87 -17.40 12.14
N PRO A 88 2.39 -16.91 13.28
CA PRO A 88 1.58 -16.58 14.44
C PRO A 88 0.68 -15.36 14.15
N PRO A 89 -0.41 -15.17 14.91
CA PRO A 89 -1.12 -13.89 14.93
C PRO A 89 -0.14 -12.75 15.22
N HIS A 90 -0.15 -11.71 14.40
CA HIS A 90 0.76 -10.58 14.52
C HIS A 90 0.12 -9.29 14.04
N GLY A 91 0.71 -8.18 14.43
CA GLY A 91 0.36 -6.85 13.99
C GLY A 91 1.60 -6.05 13.66
N GLY A 92 1.40 -4.88 13.09
CA GLY A 92 2.50 -3.98 12.79
C GLY A 92 2.01 -2.55 12.67
N ILE A 93 2.95 -1.62 12.82
CA ILE A 93 2.72 -0.19 12.67
C ILE A 93 3.92 0.43 11.95
N ALA A 94 3.65 1.40 11.10
CA ALA A 94 4.67 2.10 10.30
C ALA A 94 4.69 3.60 10.66
N PRO A 95 5.58 4.02 11.59
CA PRO A 95 5.73 5.43 11.95
C PRO A 95 6.32 6.24 10.79
N GLY A 96 5.68 7.36 10.47
CA GLY A 96 6.18 8.35 9.50
C GLY A 96 7.20 9.28 10.16
N ILE A 97 8.47 8.96 10.07
CA ILE A 97 9.54 9.71 10.76
C ILE A 97 9.53 11.19 10.35
N ASP A 98 9.43 11.50 9.06
CA ASP A 98 9.38 12.89 8.60
C ASP A 98 8.19 13.67 9.18
N ARG A 99 7.03 13.02 9.34
CA ARG A 99 5.86 13.65 9.98
C ARG A 99 6.09 13.92 11.46
N ILE A 100 6.74 12.99 12.16
CA ILE A 100 7.11 13.15 13.58
C ILE A 100 8.10 14.33 13.71
N VAL A 101 9.13 14.36 12.87
CA VAL A 101 10.12 15.45 12.86
C VAL A 101 9.47 16.79 12.56
N MET A 102 8.57 16.85 11.58
CA MET A 102 7.80 18.03 11.24
C MET A 102 7.03 18.59 12.45
N LEU A 103 6.35 17.74 13.22
CA LEU A 103 5.63 18.16 14.43
C LEU A 103 6.58 18.62 15.55
N LEU A 104 7.70 17.91 15.75
CA LEU A 104 8.70 18.29 16.77
C LEU A 104 9.37 19.60 16.43
N ALA A 105 9.61 19.88 15.15
CA ALA A 105 10.16 21.12 14.67
C ALA A 105 9.13 22.28 14.61
N ASN A 106 7.85 21.97 14.93
CA ASN A 106 6.73 22.92 14.81
C ASN A 106 6.56 23.49 13.38
N GLU A 107 6.87 22.69 12.38
CA GLU A 107 6.72 23.04 10.97
C GLU A 107 5.34 22.65 10.44
N LYS A 108 4.82 23.41 9.48
CA LYS A 108 3.49 23.19 8.89
C LYS A 108 3.55 22.35 7.61
N ASN A 109 4.73 22.20 7.03
CA ASN A 109 4.92 21.53 5.76
C ASN A 109 6.08 20.53 5.86
N ILE A 110 5.81 19.29 5.48
CA ILE A 110 6.80 18.21 5.52
C ILE A 110 8.05 18.51 4.66
N ARG A 111 7.93 19.39 3.66
CA ARG A 111 9.08 19.80 2.84
C ARG A 111 10.13 20.57 3.62
N GLU A 112 9.77 21.19 4.74
CA GLU A 112 10.71 21.94 5.60
C GLU A 112 11.66 21.03 6.38
N VAL A 113 11.30 19.73 6.51
CA VAL A 113 12.10 18.72 7.23
C VAL A 113 12.69 17.66 6.30
N THR A 114 12.38 17.72 5.01
CA THR A 114 12.93 16.81 4.00
C THR A 114 14.13 17.46 3.32
N MET A 115 15.29 16.79 3.33
CA MET A 115 16.56 17.37 2.83
C MET A 115 16.49 17.74 1.34
N PHE A 116 15.85 16.90 0.51
CA PHE A 116 15.69 17.14 -0.93
C PHE A 116 14.20 17.03 -1.32
N PRO A 117 13.38 18.05 -0.98
CA PRO A 117 11.95 17.98 -1.21
C PRO A 117 11.62 18.10 -2.68
N MET A 118 10.69 17.27 -3.16
CA MET A 118 10.09 17.44 -4.47
C MET A 118 9.00 18.52 -4.43
N ASN A 119 8.86 19.27 -5.54
CA ASN A 119 7.76 20.18 -5.73
C ASN A 119 6.45 19.44 -6.09
N GLN A 120 5.36 20.19 -6.29
CA GLN A 120 4.04 19.61 -6.63
C GLN A 120 4.00 18.88 -7.98
N ASN A 121 4.97 19.15 -8.87
CA ASN A 121 5.10 18.50 -10.17
C ASN A 121 6.00 17.25 -10.10
N ALA A 122 6.31 16.75 -8.90
CA ALA A 122 7.24 15.66 -8.66
C ALA A 122 8.66 15.93 -9.25
N GLN A 123 9.12 17.16 -9.13
CA GLN A 123 10.45 17.57 -9.58
C GLN A 123 11.33 17.89 -8.38
N ASP A 124 12.53 17.35 -8.38
CA ASP A 124 13.63 17.78 -7.54
C ASP A 124 14.41 18.90 -8.28
N LEU A 125 14.22 20.13 -7.84
CA LEU A 125 14.82 21.31 -8.49
C LEU A 125 16.33 21.38 -8.25
N MET A 126 16.81 20.83 -7.15
CA MET A 126 18.25 20.82 -6.83
C MET A 126 19.01 19.82 -7.71
N MET A 127 18.51 18.61 -7.83
CA MET A 127 19.09 17.56 -8.67
C MET A 127 18.66 17.65 -10.14
N ARG A 128 17.73 18.55 -10.46
CA ARG A 128 17.12 18.69 -11.79
C ARG A 128 16.48 17.41 -12.30
N ALA A 129 15.82 16.68 -11.40
CA ALA A 129 15.11 15.45 -11.70
C ALA A 129 13.57 15.71 -11.81
N PRO A 130 12.85 14.96 -12.67
CA PRO A 130 13.34 13.97 -13.62
C PRO A 130 14.07 14.58 -14.81
N SER A 131 14.99 13.84 -15.41
CA SER A 131 15.71 14.23 -16.63
C SER A 131 15.42 13.26 -17.78
N ASN A 132 15.74 13.70 -19.00
CA ASN A 132 15.56 12.84 -20.15
C ASN A 132 16.51 11.63 -20.10
N VAL A 133 16.02 10.48 -20.56
CA VAL A 133 16.80 9.25 -20.70
C VAL A 133 17.38 9.19 -22.11
N SER A 134 18.63 8.79 -22.25
CA SER A 134 19.26 8.63 -23.56
C SER A 134 18.69 7.43 -24.34
N SER A 135 18.78 7.50 -25.67
CA SER A 135 18.34 6.39 -26.53
C SER A 135 19.09 5.10 -26.26
N ASP A 136 20.37 5.19 -25.87
CA ASP A 136 21.18 4.02 -25.60
C ASP A 136 20.79 3.33 -24.30
N GLN A 137 20.49 4.09 -23.24
CA GLN A 137 19.93 3.55 -22.00
C GLN A 137 18.59 2.84 -22.25
N LEU A 138 17.72 3.40 -23.09
CA LEU A 138 16.46 2.73 -23.46
C LEU A 138 16.71 1.42 -24.20
N LYS A 139 17.65 1.40 -25.15
CA LYS A 139 18.02 0.17 -25.89
C LYS A 139 18.58 -0.91 -24.97
N GLU A 140 19.49 -0.56 -24.05
CA GLU A 140 20.06 -1.51 -23.08
C GLU A 140 18.98 -2.19 -22.24
N LEU A 141 17.89 -1.46 -21.90
CA LEU A 141 16.77 -1.97 -21.12
C LEU A 141 15.66 -2.61 -21.96
N ASN A 142 15.82 -2.69 -23.29
CA ASN A 142 14.77 -3.12 -24.23
C ASN A 142 13.47 -2.31 -24.07
N LEU A 143 13.56 -1.00 -23.83
CA LEU A 143 12.44 -0.09 -23.69
C LEU A 143 12.29 0.80 -24.91
N SER A 144 11.05 1.20 -25.19
CA SER A 144 10.73 2.19 -26.21
C SER A 144 9.68 3.18 -25.72
N ILE A 145 9.81 4.45 -26.13
CA ILE A 145 8.82 5.48 -25.84
C ILE A 145 7.74 5.46 -26.92
N ILE A 146 6.52 5.13 -26.51
CA ILE A 146 5.35 5.19 -27.39
C ILE A 146 4.81 6.62 -27.38
N LYS A 147 4.93 7.33 -28.49
CA LYS A 147 4.29 8.64 -28.65
C LYS A 147 2.78 8.42 -28.72
N LYS A 148 2.01 9.03 -27.81
CA LYS A 148 0.56 9.13 -28.01
C LYS A 148 0.29 9.92 -29.28
N LYS A 149 -0.50 9.34 -30.18
CA LYS A 149 -1.07 10.06 -31.32
C LYS A 149 -2.08 11.10 -30.85
#